data_6edd04499978cc2ef710e74fbf427147
#
_entry.id   6edd04499978cc2ef710e74fbf427147
#
_cell.length_a   1.000
_cell.length_b   1.000
_cell.length_c   1.000
_cell.angle_alpha   90.00
_cell.angle_beta   90.00
_cell.angle_gamma   90.00
#
_symmetry.space_group_name_H-M   'P 1'
#
loop_
_entity.id
_entity.type
_entity.pdbx_description
1 polymer ?
#
loop_
_entity_poly.entity_id
_entity_poly.type
_entity_poly.pdbx_seq_one_letter_code
_entity_poly.pdbx_strand_id
1 'polypeptide(L)'
;MARRIEAEEELLANADLVITSTHNEIEEQYGLYNFYDPAHMTVIPPGTNLEQFHPPVDDEQIAFATQVERFLEDPKKPLILALSRPDERKNILTLIEAFGESQPLRQAANLLIIAGNRDDIRDMDSGSQSVLTNVLLLIDTYDLYGRVAIPKSHRADEVPEIYRLVAA
;
A
#
# COMPACT_ATOMS: atom_id res chain seq x y z
N MET A 1 -20.54 -3.92 -16.39
CA MET A 1 -20.31 -2.48 -16.12
C MET A 1 -21.63 -1.71 -16.07
N ALA A 2 -22.48 -1.77 -17.09
CA ALA A 2 -23.77 -1.04 -17.10
C ALA A 2 -24.64 -1.21 -15.83
N ARG A 3 -24.89 -2.44 -15.40
CA ARG A 3 -25.71 -2.72 -14.18
C ARG A 3 -25.16 -2.08 -12.89
N ARG A 4 -23.86 -1.89 -12.78
CA ARG A 4 -23.27 -1.23 -11.61
C ARG A 4 -23.56 0.26 -11.67
N ILE A 5 -23.40 0.88 -12.82
CA ILE A 5 -23.67 2.32 -13.01
C ILE A 5 -25.16 2.61 -12.74
N GLU A 6 -26.06 1.77 -13.27
CA GLU A 6 -27.50 1.92 -13.03
C GLU A 6 -27.86 1.85 -11.52
N ALA A 7 -27.23 0.92 -10.77
CA ALA A 7 -27.46 0.82 -9.33
C ALA A 7 -26.89 2.01 -8.54
N GLU A 8 -25.73 2.53 -8.95
CA GLU A 8 -25.13 3.73 -8.34
C GLU A 8 -25.96 4.98 -8.66
N GLU A 9 -26.50 5.13 -9.86
CA GLU A 9 -27.45 6.19 -10.23
C GLU A 9 -28.74 6.12 -9.40
N GLU A 10 -29.31 4.92 -9.22
CA GLU A 10 -30.50 4.72 -8.41
C GLU A 10 -30.26 5.07 -6.93
N LEU A 11 -29.09 4.74 -6.40
CA LEU A 11 -28.69 5.13 -5.04
C LEU A 11 -28.58 6.65 -4.91
N LEU A 12 -27.89 7.30 -5.83
CA LEU A 12 -27.74 8.77 -5.81
C LEU A 12 -29.08 9.50 -5.91
N ALA A 13 -30.00 8.98 -6.74
CA ALA A 13 -31.33 9.57 -6.91
C ALA A 13 -32.23 9.48 -5.67
N ASN A 14 -31.95 8.53 -4.75
CA ASN A 14 -32.83 8.23 -3.61
C ASN A 14 -32.16 8.41 -2.23
N ALA A 15 -30.87 8.71 -2.17
CA ALA A 15 -30.16 8.89 -0.91
C ALA A 15 -30.42 10.30 -0.34
N ASP A 16 -30.81 10.38 0.94
CA ASP A 16 -30.89 11.64 1.66
C ASP A 16 -29.52 12.27 1.91
N LEU A 17 -28.50 11.42 2.06
CA LEU A 17 -27.11 11.84 2.28
C LEU A 17 -26.15 10.79 1.72
N VAL A 18 -25.16 11.25 0.97
CA VAL A 18 -24.04 10.44 0.47
C VAL A 18 -22.77 10.81 1.24
N ILE A 19 -22.16 9.82 1.89
CA ILE A 19 -20.90 9.99 2.61
C ILE A 19 -19.76 9.54 1.69
N THR A 20 -18.76 10.39 1.52
CA THR A 20 -17.55 10.12 0.75
C THR A 20 -16.32 10.22 1.63
N SER A 21 -15.21 9.62 1.19
CA SER A 21 -13.94 9.69 1.92
C SER A 21 -13.14 10.95 1.64
N THR A 22 -13.32 11.54 0.45
CA THR A 22 -12.57 12.70 -0.02
C THR A 22 -13.43 13.65 -0.86
N HIS A 23 -13.01 14.93 -0.96
CA HIS A 23 -13.62 15.89 -1.89
C HIS A 23 -13.44 15.46 -3.35
N ASN A 24 -12.33 14.83 -3.70
CA ASN A 24 -12.11 14.32 -5.05
C ASN A 24 -13.14 13.27 -5.48
N GLU A 25 -13.63 12.43 -4.54
CA GLU A 25 -14.72 11.50 -4.84
C GLU A 25 -16.00 12.26 -5.22
N ILE A 26 -16.33 13.34 -4.51
CA ILE A 26 -17.50 14.17 -4.82
C ILE A 26 -17.35 14.79 -6.21
N GLU A 27 -16.23 15.48 -6.46
CA GLU A 27 -16.08 16.34 -7.63
C GLU A 27 -15.78 15.54 -8.91
N GLU A 28 -14.87 14.54 -8.85
CA GLU A 28 -14.37 13.86 -10.04
C GLU A 28 -14.98 12.47 -10.26
N GLN A 29 -15.37 11.75 -9.20
CA GLN A 29 -15.94 10.42 -9.38
C GLN A 29 -17.47 10.50 -9.48
N TYR A 30 -18.13 11.10 -8.48
CA TYR A 30 -19.60 11.23 -8.51
C TYR A 30 -20.07 12.30 -9.49
N GLY A 31 -19.27 13.31 -9.79
CA GLY A 31 -19.58 14.34 -10.81
C GLY A 31 -19.84 13.81 -12.21
N LEU A 32 -19.53 12.53 -12.47
CA LEU A 32 -19.80 11.85 -13.75
C LEU A 32 -21.22 11.26 -13.83
N TYR A 33 -21.96 11.22 -12.73
CA TYR A 33 -23.30 10.62 -12.65
C TYR A 33 -24.41 11.63 -12.91
N ASN A 34 -25.53 11.19 -13.51
CA ASN A 34 -26.64 12.06 -13.85
C ASN A 34 -27.38 12.61 -12.63
N PHE A 35 -27.43 11.82 -11.53
CA PHE A 35 -28.05 12.21 -10.26
C PHE A 35 -27.06 12.78 -9.25
N TYR A 36 -25.96 13.32 -9.75
CA TYR A 36 -24.99 14.01 -8.91
C TYR A 36 -25.60 15.28 -8.29
N ASP A 37 -25.63 15.34 -6.96
CA ASP A 37 -26.01 16.52 -6.20
C ASP A 37 -25.04 16.73 -5.03
N PRO A 38 -24.05 17.62 -5.14
CA PRO A 38 -23.07 17.88 -4.09
C PRO A 38 -23.67 18.45 -2.82
N ALA A 39 -24.90 19.01 -2.85
CA ALA A 39 -25.58 19.51 -1.65
C ALA A 39 -25.99 18.37 -0.70
N HIS A 40 -26.18 17.17 -1.23
CA HIS A 40 -26.48 15.96 -0.47
C HIS A 40 -25.25 15.10 -0.20
N MET A 41 -24.02 15.62 -0.44
CA MET A 41 -22.79 14.89 -0.22
C MET A 41 -21.95 15.51 0.89
N THR A 42 -21.31 14.67 1.70
CA THR A 42 -20.42 15.13 2.77
C THR A 42 -19.17 14.23 2.84
N VAL A 43 -18.04 14.87 3.15
CA VAL A 43 -16.78 14.16 3.35
C VAL A 43 -16.65 13.74 4.81
N ILE A 44 -16.59 12.44 5.05
CA ILE A 44 -16.22 11.86 6.33
C ILE A 44 -15.06 10.90 6.07
N PRO A 45 -13.81 11.32 6.32
CA PRO A 45 -12.65 10.46 6.11
C PRO A 45 -12.73 9.19 6.96
N PRO A 46 -12.22 8.05 6.48
CA PRO A 46 -12.15 6.83 7.27
C PRO A 46 -11.40 7.07 8.59
N GLY A 47 -11.97 6.59 9.69
CA GLY A 47 -11.33 6.65 11.00
C GLY A 47 -10.17 5.66 11.12
N THR A 48 -9.21 5.97 12.00
CA THR A 48 -8.11 5.09 12.36
C THR A 48 -8.17 4.76 13.85
N ASN A 49 -7.95 3.50 14.21
CA ASN A 49 -7.86 3.10 15.61
C ASN A 49 -6.49 3.50 16.18
N LEU A 50 -6.44 4.59 16.93
CA LEU A 50 -5.21 5.13 17.53
C LEU A 50 -4.62 4.27 18.65
N GLU A 51 -5.39 3.31 19.21
CA GLU A 51 -4.85 2.33 20.15
C GLU A 51 -3.96 1.29 19.46
N GLN A 52 -4.20 1.05 18.17
CA GLN A 52 -3.41 0.14 17.34
C GLN A 52 -2.34 0.88 16.52
N PHE A 53 -2.71 2.03 15.94
CA PHE A 53 -1.83 2.85 15.10
C PHE A 53 -1.32 4.05 15.92
N HIS A 54 -0.24 3.84 16.64
CA HIS A 54 0.45 4.84 17.45
C HIS A 54 1.95 4.84 17.11
N PRO A 55 2.68 5.93 17.37
CA PRO A 55 4.14 5.95 17.24
C PRO A 55 4.81 4.84 18.08
N PRO A 56 6.01 4.38 17.69
CA PRO A 56 6.74 3.42 18.51
C PRO A 56 7.02 4.00 19.91
N VAL A 57 7.03 3.12 20.92
CA VAL A 57 7.39 3.46 22.28
C VAL A 57 8.87 3.13 22.47
N ASP A 58 9.58 3.87 23.32
CA ASP A 58 10.98 3.61 23.62
C ASP A 58 11.18 2.14 24.05
N ASP A 59 12.21 1.51 23.48
CA ASP A 59 12.57 0.09 23.70
C ASP A 59 11.50 -0.94 23.29
N GLU A 60 10.51 -0.57 22.47
CA GLU A 60 9.52 -1.52 21.94
C GLU A 60 10.18 -2.55 21.02
N GLN A 61 10.04 -3.84 21.37
CA GLN A 61 10.45 -4.93 20.48
C GLN A 61 9.34 -5.22 19.47
N ILE A 62 9.59 -4.88 18.21
CA ILE A 62 8.66 -5.11 17.11
C ILE A 62 8.93 -6.51 16.54
N ALA A 63 8.02 -7.46 16.77
CA ALA A 63 8.21 -8.86 16.37
C ALA A 63 8.39 -9.02 14.84
N PHE A 64 7.71 -8.19 14.04
CA PHE A 64 7.81 -8.22 12.58
C PHE A 64 9.21 -7.84 12.07
N ALA A 65 10.04 -7.15 12.87
CA ALA A 65 11.41 -6.77 12.50
C ALA A 65 12.23 -7.96 12.03
N THR A 66 12.16 -9.10 12.74
CA THR A 66 12.89 -10.32 12.38
C THR A 66 12.56 -10.83 10.97
N GLN A 67 11.31 -10.66 10.52
CA GLN A 67 10.91 -11.05 9.17
C GLN A 67 11.51 -10.13 8.09
N VAL A 68 11.79 -8.88 8.43
CA VAL A 68 12.36 -7.87 7.54
C VAL A 68 13.89 -7.95 7.51
N GLU A 69 14.52 -8.02 8.68
CA GLU A 69 15.96 -7.99 8.85
C GLU A 69 16.70 -9.08 8.07
N ARG A 70 16.10 -10.27 7.93
CA ARG A 70 16.69 -11.38 7.17
C ARG A 70 16.97 -11.07 5.70
N PHE A 71 16.38 -10.00 5.16
CA PHE A 71 16.59 -9.55 3.79
C PHE A 71 17.66 -8.47 3.65
N LEU A 72 18.12 -7.89 4.77
CA LEU A 72 18.89 -6.65 4.78
C LEU A 72 20.32 -6.90 5.28
N GLU A 73 21.30 -6.36 4.58
CA GLU A 73 22.72 -6.36 5.01
C GLU A 73 22.94 -5.42 6.19
N ASP A 74 22.28 -4.27 6.17
CA ASP A 74 22.32 -3.27 7.25
C ASP A 74 20.91 -2.90 7.69
N PRO A 75 20.31 -3.65 8.60
CA PRO A 75 18.94 -3.42 9.06
C PRO A 75 18.75 -2.15 9.90
N LYS A 76 19.85 -1.46 10.26
CA LYS A 76 19.79 -0.20 11.04
C LYS A 76 19.47 1.02 10.19
N LYS A 77 19.54 0.91 8.87
CA LYS A 77 19.16 2.01 7.98
C LYS A 77 17.66 2.26 8.05
N PRO A 78 17.22 3.53 7.92
CA PRO A 78 15.81 3.85 7.79
C PRO A 78 15.12 3.02 6.70
N LEU A 79 13.84 2.72 6.91
CA LEU A 79 13.02 1.96 5.97
C LEU A 79 12.10 2.88 5.19
N ILE A 80 12.09 2.74 3.87
CA ILE A 80 11.05 3.30 2.99
C ILE A 80 10.00 2.21 2.81
N LEU A 81 8.74 2.46 3.17
CA LEU A 81 7.66 1.48 3.12
C LEU A 81 6.78 1.64 1.89
N ALA A 82 6.54 0.52 1.20
CA ALA A 82 5.41 0.35 0.29
C ALA A 82 4.53 -0.79 0.80
N LEU A 83 3.31 -0.47 1.27
CA LEU A 83 2.34 -1.45 1.73
C LEU A 83 1.08 -1.36 0.87
N SER A 84 0.85 -2.36 0.03
CA SER A 84 -0.32 -2.44 -0.84
C SER A 84 -0.52 -3.86 -1.39
N ARG A 85 -1.64 -4.09 -2.09
CA ARG A 85 -1.76 -5.28 -2.93
C ARG A 85 -0.82 -5.15 -4.14
N PRO A 86 -0.33 -6.27 -4.68
CA PRO A 86 0.48 -6.27 -5.91
C PRO A 86 -0.40 -6.02 -7.15
N ASP A 87 -0.83 -4.79 -7.29
CA ASP A 87 -1.71 -4.29 -8.37
C ASP A 87 -0.93 -3.23 -9.16
N GLU A 88 -0.99 -3.28 -10.48
CA GLU A 88 -0.29 -2.36 -11.38
C GLU A 88 -0.59 -0.88 -11.04
N ARG A 89 -1.83 -0.58 -10.66
CA ARG A 89 -2.26 0.77 -10.25
C ARG A 89 -1.57 1.29 -8.99
N LYS A 90 -0.95 0.40 -8.19
CA LYS A 90 -0.17 0.79 -7.00
C LYS A 90 1.26 1.20 -7.35
N ASN A 91 1.66 0.94 -8.57
CA ASN A 91 2.90 1.43 -9.19
C ASN A 91 4.18 1.15 -8.38
N ILE A 92 4.24 -0.03 -7.74
CA ILE A 92 5.41 -0.45 -6.94
C ILE A 92 6.68 -0.51 -7.80
N LEU A 93 6.54 -0.82 -9.09
CA LEU A 93 7.69 -0.94 -10.00
C LEU A 93 8.45 0.37 -10.13
N THR A 94 7.76 1.50 -10.34
CA THR A 94 8.39 2.82 -10.40
C THR A 94 9.11 3.18 -9.09
N LEU A 95 8.58 2.76 -7.93
CA LEU A 95 9.28 2.96 -6.66
C LEU A 95 10.61 2.22 -6.63
N ILE A 96 10.65 0.96 -7.09
CA ILE A 96 11.87 0.16 -7.12
C ILE A 96 12.87 0.73 -8.13
N GLU A 97 12.41 1.15 -9.30
CA GLU A 97 13.23 1.83 -10.31
C GLU A 97 13.87 3.10 -9.75
N ALA A 98 13.06 3.99 -9.16
CA ALA A 98 13.54 5.22 -8.54
C ALA A 98 14.53 4.97 -7.41
N PHE A 99 14.32 3.95 -6.59
CA PHE A 99 15.25 3.52 -5.54
C PHE A 99 16.52 2.94 -6.14
N GLY A 100 16.38 2.08 -7.16
CA GLY A 100 17.51 1.42 -7.85
C GLY A 100 18.41 2.39 -8.61
N GLU A 101 17.85 3.42 -9.23
CA GLU A 101 18.61 4.46 -9.95
C GLU A 101 19.31 5.45 -9.00
N SER A 102 18.76 5.66 -7.80
CA SER A 102 19.29 6.65 -6.85
C SER A 102 20.35 6.06 -5.93
N GLN A 103 21.62 6.25 -6.27
CA GLN A 103 22.73 5.88 -5.38
C GLN A 103 22.63 6.51 -3.99
N PRO A 104 22.28 7.81 -3.82
CA PRO A 104 22.10 8.39 -2.49
C PRO A 104 21.03 7.69 -1.66
N LEU A 105 19.88 7.32 -2.23
CA LEU A 105 18.83 6.59 -1.52
C LEU A 105 19.30 5.21 -1.07
N ARG A 106 19.95 4.46 -1.94
CA ARG A 106 20.49 3.12 -1.62
C ARG A 106 21.55 3.16 -0.51
N GLN A 107 22.25 4.26 -0.38
CA GLN A 107 23.22 4.45 0.71
C GLN A 107 22.54 4.83 2.04
N ALA A 108 21.48 5.64 1.98
CA ALA A 108 20.83 6.23 3.15
C ALA A 108 19.72 5.33 3.75
N ALA A 109 19.05 4.49 2.97
CA ALA A 109 17.87 3.75 3.40
C ALA A 109 17.81 2.35 2.81
N ASN A 110 16.90 1.54 3.36
CA ASN A 110 16.43 0.27 2.79
C ASN A 110 14.99 0.44 2.29
N LEU A 111 14.54 -0.49 1.44
CA LEU A 111 13.16 -0.51 0.94
C LEU A 111 12.43 -1.73 1.52
N LEU A 112 11.28 -1.52 2.12
CA LEU A 112 10.37 -2.55 2.60
C LEU A 112 9.10 -2.60 1.73
N ILE A 113 8.90 -3.71 1.05
CA ILE A 113 7.74 -3.94 0.18
C ILE A 113 6.84 -4.99 0.79
N ILE A 114 5.66 -4.59 1.24
CA ILE A 114 4.60 -5.47 1.71
C ILE A 114 3.55 -5.55 0.60
N ALA A 115 3.60 -6.60 -0.20
CA ALA A 115 2.81 -6.75 -1.42
C ALA A 115 1.84 -7.94 -1.33
N GLY A 116 0.93 -7.89 -0.34
CA GLY A 116 -0.04 -8.96 -0.08
C GLY A 116 0.61 -10.25 0.42
N ASN A 117 -0.21 -11.30 0.52
CA ASN A 117 0.23 -12.62 0.98
C ASN A 117 0.37 -13.58 -0.20
N ARG A 118 1.41 -14.42 -0.19
CA ARG A 118 1.64 -15.42 -1.22
C ARG A 118 2.43 -16.61 -0.68
N ASP A 119 2.12 -17.76 -1.16
CA ASP A 119 2.97 -18.96 -1.01
C ASP A 119 3.89 -19.10 -2.24
N ASP A 120 3.31 -19.07 -3.42
CA ASP A 120 4.01 -19.08 -4.70
C ASP A 120 3.43 -18.01 -5.63
N ILE A 121 4.30 -17.25 -6.29
CA ILE A 121 3.88 -16.21 -7.27
C ILE A 121 3.11 -16.85 -8.43
N ARG A 122 3.46 -18.08 -8.83
CA ARG A 122 2.84 -18.79 -9.95
C ARG A 122 1.37 -19.15 -9.72
N ASP A 123 0.95 -19.22 -8.46
CA ASP A 123 -0.42 -19.58 -8.07
C ASP A 123 -1.34 -18.35 -7.92
N MET A 124 -0.79 -17.15 -8.09
CA MET A 124 -1.55 -15.90 -8.00
C MET A 124 -2.29 -15.59 -9.31
N ASP A 125 -3.23 -14.65 -9.25
CA ASP A 125 -3.84 -14.10 -10.47
C ASP A 125 -2.78 -13.46 -11.38
N SER A 126 -3.06 -13.41 -12.69
CA SER A 126 -2.09 -12.97 -13.70
C SER A 126 -1.55 -11.55 -13.48
N GLY A 127 -2.38 -10.64 -12.94
CA GLY A 127 -1.98 -9.27 -12.65
C GLY A 127 -0.98 -9.20 -11.49
N SER A 128 -1.32 -9.84 -10.37
CA SER A 128 -0.45 -9.94 -9.20
C SER A 128 0.84 -10.69 -9.51
N GLN A 129 0.76 -11.78 -10.29
CA GLN A 129 1.91 -12.55 -10.75
C GLN A 129 2.87 -11.68 -11.58
N SER A 130 2.33 -10.90 -12.54
CA SER A 130 3.12 -9.99 -13.37
C SER A 130 3.85 -8.95 -12.53
N VAL A 131 3.15 -8.28 -11.61
CA VAL A 131 3.74 -7.25 -10.75
C VAL A 131 4.88 -7.84 -9.91
N LEU A 132 4.64 -8.95 -9.20
CA LEU A 132 5.67 -9.54 -8.32
C LEU A 132 6.84 -10.13 -9.09
N THR A 133 6.62 -10.68 -10.27
CA THR A 133 7.71 -11.13 -11.14
C THR A 133 8.60 -9.96 -11.55
N ASN A 134 8.00 -8.85 -11.99
CA ASN A 134 8.75 -7.66 -12.36
C ASN A 134 9.48 -7.02 -11.15
N VAL A 135 8.87 -7.04 -9.95
CA VAL A 135 9.56 -6.64 -8.71
C VAL A 135 10.86 -7.42 -8.52
N LEU A 136 10.82 -8.75 -8.65
CA LEU A 136 12.01 -9.59 -8.49
C LEU A 136 13.06 -9.33 -9.59
N LEU A 137 12.62 -9.11 -10.83
CA LEU A 137 13.50 -8.76 -11.94
C LEU A 137 14.18 -7.40 -11.73
N LEU A 138 13.48 -6.41 -11.20
CA LEU A 138 14.07 -5.11 -10.89
C LEU A 138 15.05 -5.16 -9.72
N ILE A 139 14.77 -5.99 -8.70
CA ILE A 139 15.72 -6.24 -7.60
C ILE A 139 17.03 -6.81 -8.17
N ASP A 140 16.95 -7.75 -9.11
CA ASP A 140 18.12 -8.32 -9.77
C ASP A 140 18.81 -7.30 -10.69
N THR A 141 18.04 -6.59 -11.52
CA THR A 141 18.57 -5.62 -12.50
C THR A 141 19.40 -4.52 -11.83
N TYR A 142 18.96 -4.03 -10.68
CA TYR A 142 19.63 -2.95 -9.94
C TYR A 142 20.56 -3.45 -8.82
N ASP A 143 20.76 -4.78 -8.70
CA ASP A 143 21.54 -5.40 -7.62
C ASP A 143 21.13 -4.87 -6.22
N LEU A 144 19.83 -4.99 -5.92
CA LEU A 144 19.25 -4.52 -4.67
C LEU A 144 19.21 -5.59 -3.56
N TYR A 145 19.93 -6.68 -3.74
CA TYR A 145 20.08 -7.71 -2.71
C TYR A 145 20.66 -7.12 -1.43
N GLY A 146 20.10 -7.51 -0.29
CA GLY A 146 20.49 -6.92 1.00
C GLY A 146 19.97 -5.50 1.27
N ARG A 147 19.16 -4.92 0.36
CA ARG A 147 18.62 -3.55 0.46
C ARG A 147 17.11 -3.49 0.35
N VAL A 148 16.48 -4.54 -0.17
CA VAL A 148 15.03 -4.64 -0.34
C VAL A 148 14.51 -5.84 0.43
N ALA A 149 13.65 -5.58 1.40
CA ALA A 149 12.89 -6.60 2.11
C ALA A 149 11.52 -6.79 1.45
N ILE A 150 11.18 -8.04 1.10
CA ILE A 150 9.91 -8.40 0.50
C ILE A 150 9.34 -9.68 1.15
N PRO A 151 8.84 -9.60 2.39
CA PRO A 151 8.23 -10.74 3.07
C PRO A 151 7.10 -11.37 2.26
N LYS A 152 6.93 -12.69 2.36
CA LYS A 152 5.88 -13.41 1.62
C LYS A 152 4.49 -13.23 2.20
N SER A 153 4.41 -12.95 3.50
CA SER A 153 3.13 -12.87 4.20
C SER A 153 3.20 -11.92 5.39
N HIS A 154 2.05 -11.39 5.72
CA HIS A 154 1.80 -10.67 6.96
C HIS A 154 0.34 -10.89 7.36
N ARG A 155 0.03 -10.72 8.64
CA ARG A 155 -1.34 -10.72 9.15
C ARG A 155 -1.86 -9.29 9.25
N ALA A 156 -3.18 -9.14 9.30
CA ALA A 156 -3.81 -7.82 9.43
C ALA A 156 -3.44 -7.11 10.75
N ASP A 157 -3.25 -7.88 11.83
CA ASP A 157 -2.82 -7.38 13.13
C ASP A 157 -1.33 -7.00 13.21
N GLU A 158 -0.52 -7.41 12.24
CA GLU A 158 0.89 -7.00 12.10
C GLU A 158 1.05 -5.66 11.35
N VAL A 159 0.01 -5.17 10.67
CA VAL A 159 0.10 -3.89 9.93
C VAL A 159 0.47 -2.70 10.82
N PRO A 160 -0.11 -2.52 12.02
CA PRO A 160 0.34 -1.48 12.94
C PRO A 160 1.81 -1.61 13.34
N GLU A 161 2.31 -2.85 13.55
CA GLU A 161 3.72 -3.12 13.85
C GLU A 161 4.65 -2.72 12.69
N ILE A 162 4.23 -2.98 11.45
CA ILE A 162 4.98 -2.59 10.25
C ILE A 162 5.13 -1.06 10.18
N TYR A 163 4.07 -0.31 10.49
CA TYR A 163 4.15 1.14 10.55
C TYR A 163 5.05 1.63 11.68
N ARG A 164 5.01 1.03 12.87
CA ARG A 164 5.91 1.36 13.97
C ARG A 164 7.37 1.05 13.64
N LEU A 165 7.63 -0.08 12.99
CA LEU A 165 8.98 -0.47 12.56
C LEU A 165 9.61 0.56 11.62
N VAL A 166 8.80 1.17 10.76
CA VAL A 166 9.28 2.18 9.79
C VAL A 166 9.40 3.56 10.43
N ALA A 167 8.66 3.81 11.51
CA ALA A 167 8.68 5.08 12.24
C ALA A 167 9.74 5.14 13.36
N ALA A 168 10.36 4.00 13.71
CA ALA A 168 11.44 3.89 14.67
C ALA A 168 12.79 4.32 14.03
#